data_ccf5e0f8377fac64874bcbe5f491862c
#
_entry.id   ccf5e0f8377fac64874bcbe5f491862c
#
_cell.length_a   1.000
_cell.length_b   1.000
_cell.length_c   1.000
_cell.angle_alpha   90.00
_cell.angle_beta   90.00
_cell.angle_gamma   90.00
#
_symmetry.space_group_name_H-M   'P 1'
#
loop_
_entity.id
_entity.type
_entity.pdbx_description
1 polymer ?
#
loop_
_entity_poly.entity_id
_entity_poly.type
_entity_poly.pdbx_seq_one_letter_code
_entity_poly.pdbx_strand_id
1 'polypeptide(L)'
;MRINKLFSLIGLSAVILPVPLAAYADQPGVYLGASWGGYRINESDLHDNDNLVKGFVGGQFTDWFGIEGQWTDFNRLDNGNSRFDADGKGLAAVLSLPLASASSFFVKGGQFWWDSNSALGGVAGNKDGNDPFWGAGFKLGFNKHLAMRLEYERYDVAKIKLDTATVGLQFNF
;
A
#
# COMPACT_ATOMS: atom_id res chain seq x y z
N MET A 1 -12.42 37.59 -2.81
CA MET A 1 -12.24 37.10 -4.18
C MET A 1 -12.15 35.57 -4.08
N ARG A 2 -13.20 34.88 -4.50
CA ARG A 2 -13.36 33.43 -4.30
C ARG A 2 -12.68 32.73 -5.46
N ILE A 3 -11.69 31.89 -5.19
CA ILE A 3 -11.10 31.00 -6.19
C ILE A 3 -11.61 29.59 -5.92
N ASN A 4 -12.59 29.19 -6.71
CA ASN A 4 -13.05 27.81 -6.80
C ASN A 4 -11.93 26.97 -7.43
N LYS A 5 -11.30 26.10 -6.63
CA LYS A 5 -10.45 25.06 -7.20
C LYS A 5 -11.34 23.89 -7.60
N LEU A 6 -11.53 23.77 -8.92
CA LEU A 6 -12.11 22.58 -9.56
C LEU A 6 -11.26 21.37 -9.17
N PHE A 7 -11.91 20.41 -8.52
CA PHE A 7 -11.41 19.05 -8.45
C PHE A 7 -11.48 18.47 -9.86
N SER A 8 -10.32 18.30 -10.50
CA SER A 8 -10.22 17.52 -11.73
C SER A 8 -10.40 16.06 -11.34
N LEU A 9 -11.61 15.54 -11.53
CA LEU A 9 -11.87 14.11 -11.56
C LEU A 9 -11.13 13.54 -12.77
N ILE A 10 -10.02 12.86 -12.53
CA ILE A 10 -9.44 11.97 -13.53
C ILE A 10 -10.40 10.81 -13.64
N GLY A 11 -11.22 10.85 -14.69
CA GLY A 11 -12.11 9.77 -15.07
C GLY A 11 -11.26 8.57 -15.50
N LEU A 12 -11.05 7.64 -14.58
CA LEU A 12 -10.52 6.32 -14.88
C LEU A 12 -11.61 5.56 -15.64
N SER A 13 -11.62 5.65 -16.95
CA SER A 13 -12.48 4.82 -17.80
C SER A 13 -11.98 3.40 -17.70
N ALA A 14 -12.61 2.60 -16.83
CA ALA A 14 -12.38 1.18 -16.74
C ALA A 14 -12.85 0.52 -18.06
N VAL A 15 -11.91 0.16 -18.91
CA VAL A 15 -12.17 -0.73 -20.05
C VAL A 15 -12.43 -2.11 -19.45
N ILE A 16 -13.70 -2.47 -19.31
CA ILE A 16 -14.14 -3.79 -18.90
C ILE A 16 -13.98 -4.70 -20.11
N LEU A 17 -12.84 -5.36 -20.22
CA LEU A 17 -12.69 -6.50 -21.13
C LEU A 17 -13.43 -7.69 -20.49
N PRO A 18 -14.31 -8.42 -21.24
CA PRO A 18 -14.91 -9.63 -20.73
C PRO A 18 -13.85 -10.75 -20.72
N VAL A 19 -13.13 -10.88 -19.63
CA VAL A 19 -12.27 -12.03 -19.36
C VAL A 19 -13.16 -13.14 -18.79
N PRO A 20 -13.09 -14.41 -19.26
CA PRO A 20 -13.81 -15.50 -18.65
C PRO A 20 -13.31 -15.71 -17.22
N LEU A 21 -14.14 -15.34 -16.28
CA LEU A 21 -13.85 -15.28 -14.85
C LEU A 21 -13.94 -16.71 -14.26
N ALA A 22 -12.82 -17.42 -14.26
CA ALA A 22 -12.68 -18.61 -13.43
C ALA A 22 -12.30 -18.19 -12.00
N ALA A 23 -12.89 -18.85 -11.01
CA ALA A 23 -12.76 -18.55 -9.57
C ALA A 23 -11.32 -18.76 -9.05
N TYR A 24 -10.51 -17.72 -8.95
CA TYR A 24 -9.09 -17.84 -8.57
C TYR A 24 -8.59 -16.72 -7.63
N ALA A 25 -9.46 -15.89 -7.09
CA ALA A 25 -8.99 -14.69 -6.39
C ALA A 25 -8.32 -14.97 -5.03
N ASP A 26 -8.75 -16.00 -4.32
CA ASP A 26 -8.29 -16.31 -2.96
C ASP A 26 -8.23 -17.83 -2.71
N GLN A 27 -7.32 -18.52 -3.41
CA GLN A 27 -7.02 -19.91 -3.10
C GLN A 27 -5.89 -19.99 -2.05
N PRO A 28 -5.93 -21.01 -1.15
CA PRO A 28 -4.79 -21.28 -0.27
C PRO A 28 -3.50 -21.45 -1.09
N GLY A 29 -2.44 -20.78 -0.66
CA GLY A 29 -1.17 -20.79 -1.38
C GLY A 29 -0.27 -19.63 -0.95
N VAL A 30 0.89 -19.57 -1.55
CA VAL A 30 1.85 -18.49 -1.33
C VAL A 30 1.72 -17.50 -2.47
N TYR A 31 1.89 -16.23 -2.16
CA TYR A 31 1.93 -15.17 -3.15
C TYR A 31 3.04 -14.17 -2.88
N LEU A 32 3.48 -13.51 -3.93
CA LEU A 32 4.36 -12.36 -3.84
C LEU A 32 3.89 -11.28 -4.79
N GLY A 33 4.32 -10.05 -4.54
CA GLY A 33 3.96 -8.96 -5.44
C GLY A 33 4.72 -7.67 -5.16
N ALA A 34 4.45 -6.71 -6.03
CA ALA A 34 4.95 -5.36 -5.90
C ALA A 34 3.85 -4.36 -6.24
N SER A 35 3.88 -3.23 -5.55
CA SER A 35 2.95 -2.12 -5.75
C SER A 35 3.71 -0.81 -5.85
N TRP A 36 3.13 0.10 -6.60
CA TRP A 36 3.60 1.48 -6.71
C TRP A 36 2.41 2.41 -6.48
N GLY A 37 2.66 3.58 -5.88
CA GLY A 37 1.60 4.53 -5.61
C GLY A 37 2.10 5.81 -4.99
N GLY A 38 1.21 6.53 -4.33
CA GLY A 38 1.49 7.77 -3.65
C GLY A 38 1.09 7.73 -2.19
N TYR A 39 1.69 8.60 -1.41
CA TYR A 39 1.30 8.82 -0.02
C TYR A 39 0.97 10.29 0.24
N ARG A 40 0.18 10.51 1.28
CA ARG A 40 -0.20 11.83 1.76
C ARG A 40 0.02 11.90 3.27
N ILE A 41 0.70 12.95 3.70
CA ILE A 41 0.83 13.29 5.12
C ILE A 41 -0.37 14.15 5.52
N ASN A 42 -1.09 13.74 6.54
CA ASN A 42 -2.30 14.43 7.03
C ASN A 42 -1.94 15.30 8.25
N GLU A 43 -1.04 16.27 8.04
CA GLU A 43 -0.73 17.29 9.04
C GLU A 43 -0.90 18.68 8.43
N SER A 44 -1.35 19.65 9.24
CA SER A 44 -2.00 20.91 8.81
C SER A 44 -1.19 21.85 7.91
N ASP A 45 0.11 21.62 7.69
CA ASP A 45 0.99 22.54 6.95
C ASP A 45 1.87 21.90 5.85
N LEU A 46 1.82 20.58 5.66
CA LEU A 46 2.62 19.89 4.65
C LEU A 46 1.72 19.13 3.68
N HIS A 47 1.47 19.73 2.53
CA HIS A 47 0.82 19.09 1.38
C HIS A 47 1.92 18.60 0.43
N ASP A 48 2.58 17.52 0.79
CA ASP A 48 3.52 16.87 -0.12
C ASP A 48 2.94 15.51 -0.55
N ASN A 49 2.84 15.32 -1.87
CA ASN A 49 2.42 14.06 -2.47
C ASN A 49 3.67 13.46 -3.11
N ASP A 50 4.13 12.34 -2.60
CA ASP A 50 5.28 11.65 -3.17
C ASP A 50 4.97 10.19 -3.48
N ASN A 51 5.86 9.56 -4.24
CA ASN A 51 5.71 8.20 -4.72
C ASN A 51 6.30 7.22 -3.70
N LEU A 52 5.70 6.03 -3.63
CA LEU A 52 6.23 4.92 -2.85
C LEU A 52 6.28 3.64 -3.69
N VAL A 53 7.20 2.76 -3.34
CA VAL A 53 7.28 1.39 -3.87
C VAL A 53 7.16 0.43 -2.71
N LYS A 54 6.35 -0.62 -2.89
CA LYS A 54 6.13 -1.65 -1.88
C LYS A 54 6.31 -3.03 -2.51
N GLY A 55 7.12 -3.88 -1.86
CA GLY A 55 7.18 -5.32 -2.11
C GLY A 55 6.42 -6.06 -1.01
N PHE A 56 5.74 -7.15 -1.35
CA PHE A 56 5.05 -7.98 -0.38
C PHE A 56 5.13 -9.47 -0.72
N VAL A 57 5.08 -10.29 0.31
CA VAL A 57 5.00 -11.75 0.22
C VAL A 57 4.03 -12.23 1.29
N GLY A 58 3.17 -13.20 0.94
CA GLY A 58 2.18 -13.69 1.88
C GLY A 58 1.82 -15.16 1.67
N GLY A 59 1.14 -15.69 2.66
CA GLY A 59 0.50 -17.01 2.61
C GLY A 59 -0.97 -16.89 2.91
N GLN A 60 -1.80 -17.40 1.99
CA GLN A 60 -3.22 -17.57 2.18
C GLN A 60 -3.45 -18.97 2.75
N PHE A 61 -3.98 -19.08 3.95
CA PHE A 61 -4.20 -20.36 4.63
C PHE A 61 -5.61 -20.91 4.37
N THR A 62 -6.55 -20.01 4.21
CA THR A 62 -7.95 -20.30 3.85
C THR A 62 -8.42 -19.26 2.83
N ASP A 63 -9.59 -19.46 2.24
CA ASP A 63 -10.17 -18.49 1.28
C ASP A 63 -10.40 -17.10 1.87
N TRP A 64 -10.38 -16.97 3.21
CA TRP A 64 -10.68 -15.71 3.90
C TRP A 64 -9.55 -15.22 4.82
N PHE A 65 -8.51 -16.04 5.10
CA PHE A 65 -7.44 -15.66 6.05
C PHE A 65 -6.05 -15.94 5.52
N GLY A 66 -5.16 -14.96 5.67
CA GLY A 66 -3.75 -15.06 5.33
C GLY A 66 -2.86 -14.19 6.23
N ILE A 67 -1.56 -14.32 6.03
CA ILE A 67 -0.53 -13.47 6.65
C ILE A 67 0.34 -12.91 5.53
N GLU A 68 0.71 -11.63 5.67
CA GLU A 68 1.50 -10.90 4.69
C GLU A 68 2.65 -10.17 5.36
N GLY A 69 3.86 -10.39 4.84
CA GLY A 69 5.00 -9.54 5.10
C GLY A 69 5.15 -8.52 3.98
N GLN A 70 5.48 -7.27 4.32
CA GLN A 70 5.70 -6.22 3.34
C GLN A 70 6.96 -5.42 3.65
N TRP A 71 7.57 -4.87 2.62
CA TRP A 71 8.62 -3.88 2.69
C TRP A 71 8.19 -2.67 1.86
N THR A 72 8.29 -1.49 2.46
CA THR A 72 7.85 -0.24 1.84
C THR A 72 9.01 0.74 1.86
N ASP A 73 9.32 1.27 0.69
CA ASP A 73 10.28 2.35 0.48
C ASP A 73 9.48 3.62 0.12
N PHE A 74 9.57 4.59 1.00
CA PHE A 74 9.03 5.93 0.78
C PHE A 74 10.13 6.75 0.10
N ASN A 75 10.04 6.90 -1.21
CA ASN A 75 11.05 7.57 -2.03
C ASN A 75 11.55 8.86 -1.40
N ARG A 76 12.86 9.09 -1.55
CA ARG A 76 13.60 10.19 -0.98
C ARG A 76 13.04 11.55 -1.38
N LEU A 77 12.60 12.33 -0.39
CA LEU A 77 12.32 13.76 -0.56
C LEU A 77 13.65 14.52 -0.59
N ASP A 78 14.01 15.08 -1.74
CA ASP A 78 15.17 15.95 -1.92
C ASP A 78 14.69 17.40 -2.06
N ASN A 79 14.53 18.08 -0.94
CA ASN A 79 14.20 19.51 -0.89
C ASN A 79 15.44 20.30 -0.45
N GLY A 80 16.40 20.41 -1.36
CA GLY A 80 17.59 21.27 -1.31
C GLY A 80 18.47 21.28 -0.03
N ASN A 81 17.92 21.14 1.16
CA ASN A 81 18.64 21.14 2.44
C ASN A 81 18.08 20.17 3.48
N SER A 82 17.04 19.43 3.16
CA SER A 82 16.44 18.44 4.06
C SER A 82 16.31 17.11 3.33
N ARG A 83 16.93 16.08 3.87
CA ARG A 83 16.91 14.73 3.34
C ARG A 83 16.09 13.87 4.30
N PHE A 84 14.97 13.35 3.84
CA PHE A 84 14.17 12.36 4.55
C PHE A 84 14.21 11.06 3.75
N ASP A 85 14.72 10.02 4.37
CA ASP A 85 14.80 8.67 3.82
C ASP A 85 14.11 7.78 4.85
N ALA A 86 13.01 7.15 4.49
CA ALA A 86 12.28 6.25 5.36
C ALA A 86 11.99 4.96 4.61
N ASP A 87 12.37 3.86 5.20
CA ASP A 87 11.98 2.53 4.79
C ASP A 87 11.41 1.77 5.97
N GLY A 88 10.60 0.77 5.70
CA GLY A 88 10.01 -0.01 6.76
C GLY A 88 9.55 -1.38 6.31
N LYS A 89 9.38 -2.25 7.30
CA LYS A 89 8.90 -3.62 7.15
C LYS A 89 7.62 -3.79 7.94
N GLY A 90 6.64 -4.46 7.35
CA GLY A 90 5.37 -4.75 8.01
C GLY A 90 5.06 -6.23 8.05
N LEU A 91 4.33 -6.63 9.08
CA LEU A 91 3.70 -7.94 9.17
C LEU A 91 2.23 -7.76 9.51
N ALA A 92 1.35 -8.33 8.69
CA ALA A 92 -0.10 -8.16 8.82
C ALA A 92 -0.86 -9.48 8.72
N ALA A 93 -1.96 -9.57 9.44
CA ALA A 93 -3.03 -10.51 9.15
C ALA A 93 -3.90 -9.92 8.03
N VAL A 94 -4.30 -10.74 7.08
CA VAL A 94 -5.12 -10.39 5.92
C VAL A 94 -6.43 -11.16 6.00
N LEU A 95 -7.55 -10.44 5.93
CA LEU A 95 -8.88 -11.02 5.84
C LEU A 95 -9.46 -10.69 4.46
N SER A 96 -9.76 -11.71 3.69
CA SER A 96 -10.30 -11.62 2.34
C SER A 96 -11.77 -11.99 2.31
N LEU A 97 -12.55 -11.27 1.53
CA LEU A 97 -13.93 -11.55 1.21
C LEU A 97 -14.06 -11.74 -0.30
N PRO A 98 -14.19 -12.98 -0.78
CA PRO A 98 -14.46 -13.23 -2.20
C PRO A 98 -15.79 -12.58 -2.60
N LEU A 99 -15.77 -11.75 -3.64
CA LEU A 99 -16.96 -11.05 -4.17
C LEU A 99 -17.49 -11.71 -5.43
N ALA A 100 -16.58 -12.19 -6.26
CA ALA A 100 -16.88 -12.92 -7.49
C ALA A 100 -15.72 -13.86 -7.81
N SER A 101 -15.88 -14.67 -8.84
CA SER A 101 -14.91 -15.72 -9.23
C SER A 101 -13.46 -15.25 -9.37
N ALA A 102 -13.22 -13.99 -9.70
CA ALA A 102 -11.87 -13.45 -9.88
C ALA A 102 -11.63 -12.14 -9.10
N SER A 103 -12.53 -11.78 -8.19
CA SER A 103 -12.38 -10.55 -7.41
C SER A 103 -12.64 -10.77 -5.94
N SER A 104 -11.84 -10.13 -5.12
CA SER A 104 -12.03 -10.11 -3.68
C SER A 104 -11.76 -8.70 -3.12
N PHE A 105 -12.47 -8.42 -2.04
CA PHE A 105 -12.16 -7.34 -1.14
C PHE A 105 -11.31 -7.89 0.00
N PHE A 106 -10.33 -7.15 0.47
CA PHE A 106 -9.57 -7.56 1.64
C PHE A 106 -9.33 -6.37 2.57
N VAL A 107 -9.17 -6.71 3.85
CA VAL A 107 -8.66 -5.81 4.87
C VAL A 107 -7.44 -6.45 5.50
N LYS A 108 -6.50 -5.63 5.94
CA LYS A 108 -5.34 -6.11 6.67
C LYS A 108 -5.02 -5.20 7.85
N GLY A 109 -4.38 -5.76 8.85
CA GLY A 109 -3.91 -5.04 10.01
C GLY A 109 -2.70 -5.72 10.63
N GLY A 110 -1.78 -4.93 11.10
CA GLY A 110 -0.53 -5.47 11.61
C GLY A 110 0.37 -4.43 12.25
N GLN A 111 1.64 -4.80 12.36
CA GLN A 111 2.70 -4.00 12.91
C GLN A 111 3.68 -3.59 11.82
N PHE A 112 4.10 -2.34 11.86
CA PHE A 112 5.07 -1.77 10.94
C PHE A 112 6.29 -1.30 11.73
N TRP A 113 7.47 -1.82 11.37
CA TRP A 113 8.77 -1.41 11.90
C TRP A 113 9.42 -0.49 10.89
N TRP A 114 9.79 0.69 11.32
CA TRP A 114 10.37 1.70 10.44
C TRP A 114 11.69 2.23 11.01
N ASP A 115 12.60 2.49 10.08
CA ASP A 115 13.86 3.17 10.32
C ASP A 115 13.84 4.49 9.53
N SER A 116 14.09 5.62 10.17
CA SER A 116 14.21 6.90 9.50
C SER A 116 15.55 7.54 9.76
N ASN A 117 16.22 7.90 8.69
CA ASN A 117 17.44 8.69 8.71
C ASN A 117 17.11 10.11 8.28
N SER A 118 17.06 11.04 9.22
CA SER A 118 16.86 12.46 8.93
C SER A 118 18.16 13.23 9.13
N ALA A 119 18.61 13.94 8.12
CA ALA A 119 19.70 14.91 8.22
C ALA A 119 19.11 16.31 8.04
N LEU A 120 18.85 17.00 9.15
CA LEU A 120 18.45 18.40 9.20
C LEU A 120 19.61 19.22 9.74
N GLY A 121 20.19 20.10 8.90
CA GLY A 121 21.15 21.10 9.34
C GLY A 121 22.45 20.55 9.96
N GLY A 122 22.93 19.36 9.52
CA GLY A 122 24.18 18.79 10.00
C GLY A 122 24.10 17.97 11.30
N VAL A 123 22.88 17.74 11.82
CA VAL A 123 22.64 16.84 12.94
C VAL A 123 21.95 15.60 12.41
N ALA A 124 22.66 14.48 12.37
CA ALA A 124 22.08 13.17 12.02
C ALA A 124 21.28 12.64 13.23
N GLY A 125 19.98 12.48 13.06
CA GLY A 125 19.10 11.81 14.01
C GLY A 125 18.61 10.50 13.42
N ASN A 126 18.99 9.38 14.03
CA ASN A 126 18.42 8.07 13.75
C ASN A 126 17.24 7.85 14.68
N LYS A 127 16.07 7.57 14.15
CA LYS A 127 14.89 7.17 14.92
C LYS A 127 14.34 5.89 14.32
N ASP A 128 14.14 4.92 15.16
CA ASP A 128 13.48 3.67 14.88
C ASP A 128 12.20 3.56 15.74
N GLY A 129 11.22 2.86 15.23
CA GLY A 129 9.97 2.65 15.95
C GLY A 129 9.14 1.52 15.37
N ASN A 130 8.10 1.17 16.11
CA ASN A 130 7.11 0.23 15.65
C ASN A 130 5.72 0.76 15.95
N ASP A 131 4.90 0.85 14.94
CA ASP A 131 3.56 1.40 15.03
C ASP A 131 2.55 0.47 14.32
N PRO A 132 1.29 0.44 14.76
CA PRO A 132 0.26 -0.31 14.07
C PRO A 132 -0.07 0.31 12.72
N PHE A 133 -0.43 -0.54 11.77
CA PHE A 133 -1.00 -0.09 10.51
C PHE A 133 -2.21 -0.94 10.13
N TRP A 134 -3.06 -0.40 9.28
CA TRP A 134 -4.17 -1.12 8.68
C TRP A 134 -4.35 -0.69 7.23
N GLY A 135 -4.98 -1.54 6.45
CA GLY A 135 -5.28 -1.26 5.05
C GLY A 135 -6.52 -2.00 4.59
N ALA A 136 -7.02 -1.56 3.44
CA ALA A 136 -8.10 -2.23 2.73
C ALA A 136 -7.84 -2.14 1.23
N GLY A 137 -8.32 -3.13 0.48
CA GLY A 137 -8.09 -3.15 -0.95
C GLY A 137 -8.95 -4.11 -1.73
N PHE A 138 -8.76 -4.06 -3.04
CA PHE A 138 -9.39 -4.95 -4.00
C PHE A 138 -8.34 -5.73 -4.76
N LYS A 139 -8.63 -7.00 -4.99
CA LYS A 139 -7.85 -7.91 -5.80
C LYS A 139 -8.68 -8.33 -7.02
N LEU A 140 -8.09 -8.25 -8.20
CA LEU A 140 -8.69 -8.62 -9.47
C LEU A 140 -7.78 -9.63 -10.16
N GLY A 141 -8.15 -10.89 -10.15
CA GLY A 141 -7.41 -11.97 -10.81
C GLY A 141 -7.59 -11.94 -12.33
N PHE A 142 -6.50 -11.95 -13.06
CA PHE A 142 -6.49 -12.13 -14.51
C PHE A 142 -6.46 -13.62 -14.88
N ASN A 143 -5.80 -14.41 -14.07
CA ASN A 143 -5.74 -15.87 -14.16
C ASN A 143 -5.37 -16.46 -12.78
N LYS A 144 -5.09 -17.77 -12.71
CA LYS A 144 -4.72 -18.48 -11.47
C LYS A 144 -3.48 -17.89 -10.77
N HIS A 145 -2.57 -17.33 -11.55
CA HIS A 145 -1.27 -16.91 -11.06
C HIS A 145 -1.11 -15.40 -10.96
N LEU A 146 -1.88 -14.62 -11.71
CA LEU A 146 -1.69 -13.18 -11.79
C LEU A 146 -2.95 -12.42 -11.39
N ALA A 147 -2.79 -11.49 -10.47
CA ALA A 147 -3.82 -10.56 -10.04
C ALA A 147 -3.31 -9.13 -9.98
N MET A 148 -4.19 -8.18 -10.26
CA MET A 148 -3.99 -6.76 -9.94
C MET A 148 -4.51 -6.51 -8.53
N ARG A 149 -3.82 -5.63 -7.79
CA ARG A 149 -4.17 -5.24 -6.43
C ARG A 149 -4.25 -3.73 -6.33
N LEU A 150 -5.35 -3.23 -5.83
CA LEU A 150 -5.56 -1.83 -5.46
C LEU A 150 -5.64 -1.77 -3.95
N GLU A 151 -4.89 -0.89 -3.30
CA GLU A 151 -4.77 -0.90 -1.86
C GLU A 151 -4.67 0.52 -1.30
N TYR A 152 -5.38 0.75 -0.22
CA TYR A 152 -5.25 1.91 0.65
C TYR A 152 -4.73 1.44 2.01
N GLU A 153 -3.71 2.09 2.52
CA GLU A 153 -3.14 1.79 3.83
C GLU A 153 -2.96 3.06 4.65
N ARG A 154 -3.14 2.94 5.94
CA ARG A 154 -2.86 3.98 6.92
C ARG A 154 -1.86 3.46 7.93
N TYR A 155 -0.80 4.23 8.09
CA TYR A 155 0.26 4.01 9.06
C TYR A 155 0.20 5.10 10.11
N ASP A 156 0.27 4.73 11.38
CA ASP A 156 0.44 5.66 12.48
C ASP A 156 1.92 5.67 12.86
N VAL A 157 2.75 6.50 12.19
CA VAL A 157 4.20 6.57 12.41
C VAL A 157 4.52 7.77 13.30
N ALA A 158 5.05 7.54 14.51
CA ALA A 158 5.47 8.59 15.44
C ALA A 158 4.42 9.68 15.71
N LYS A 159 3.13 9.31 15.76
CA LYS A 159 1.94 10.19 15.89
C LYS A 159 1.55 10.95 14.60
N ILE A 160 2.23 10.73 13.50
CA ILE A 160 1.87 11.24 12.18
C ILE A 160 1.05 10.19 11.46
N LYS A 161 -0.08 10.58 10.90
CA LYS A 161 -0.91 9.70 10.08
C LYS A 161 -0.48 9.79 8.62
N LEU A 162 0.00 8.68 8.09
CA LEU A 162 0.44 8.55 6.72
C LEU A 162 -0.58 7.72 5.96
N ASP A 163 -1.24 8.31 4.98
CA ASP A 163 -2.21 7.65 4.11
C ASP A 163 -1.56 7.32 2.76
N THR A 164 -1.65 6.07 2.33
CA THR A 164 -1.07 5.61 1.06
C THR A 164 -2.15 5.03 0.16
N ALA A 165 -1.99 5.18 -1.14
CA ALA A 165 -2.80 4.53 -2.16
C ALA A 165 -1.89 3.92 -3.22
N THR A 166 -2.01 2.62 -3.44
CA THR A 166 -1.14 1.87 -4.34
C THR A 166 -1.90 1.02 -5.34
N VAL A 167 -1.29 0.81 -6.49
CA VAL A 167 -1.66 -0.20 -7.48
C VAL A 167 -0.50 -1.16 -7.66
N GLY A 168 -0.76 -2.45 -7.75
CA GLY A 168 0.28 -3.47 -7.84
C GLY A 168 -0.14 -4.71 -8.58
N LEU A 169 0.83 -5.59 -8.75
CA LEU A 169 0.65 -6.93 -9.29
C LEU A 169 1.03 -7.95 -8.22
N GLN A 170 0.21 -8.99 -8.14
CA GLN A 170 0.39 -10.14 -7.26
C GLN A 170 0.51 -11.40 -8.11
N PHE A 171 1.50 -12.22 -7.80
CA PHE A 171 1.68 -13.54 -8.40
C PHE A 171 1.40 -14.61 -7.34
N ASN A 172 0.51 -15.55 -7.67
CA ASN A 172 0.12 -16.67 -6.80
C ASN A 172 0.77 -17.96 -7.32
N PHE A 173 1.24 -18.81 -6.40
CA PHE A 173 1.89 -20.08 -6.69
C PHE A 173 0.95 -21.26 -6.45
#